data_ae75e8c7e98fdbecd40afb1f1971d120
#
_entry.id   ae75e8c7e98fdbecd40afb1f1971d120
#
_cell.length_a   1.000
_cell.length_b   1.000
_cell.length_c   1.000
_cell.angle_alpha   90.00
_cell.angle_beta   90.00
_cell.angle_gamma   90.00
#
_symmetry.space_group_name_H-M   'P 1'
#
loop_
_entity.id
_entity.type
_entity.pdbx_description
1 polymer ?
#
loop_
_entity_poly.entity_id
_entity_poly.type
_entity_poly.pdbx_seq_one_letter_code
_entity_poly.pdbx_strand_id
1 'polypeptide(L)'
;MKKPDCIKHWRDIEGPDDATYPDSNELFSIGAPLARSLGLRRIGIHHERLLPGRRTSYPHAESDEEEFIYVLEGYPEAWINGYLWKLEPGDSVGFPAGTGVCHTFINNTDEEVRLLVVGEANKKHNRIYYPLNPEYAATRDDRWVDHPPQFFGPHDGKPGKK
;
A
#
# COMPACT_ATOMS: atom_id res chain seq x y z
N MET A 1 25.11 23.97 11.78
CA MET A 1 23.88 24.62 11.29
C MET A 1 22.73 23.63 11.49
N LYS A 2 21.61 24.05 12.06
CA LYS A 2 20.44 23.16 12.25
C LYS A 2 19.82 22.87 10.89
N LYS A 3 19.47 21.61 10.65
CA LYS A 3 18.80 21.18 9.40
C LYS A 3 17.45 21.88 9.27
N PRO A 4 17.09 22.47 8.12
CA PRO A 4 15.79 23.09 7.92
C PRO A 4 14.62 22.10 8.09
N ASP A 5 13.48 22.59 8.57
CA ASP A 5 12.31 21.73 8.86
C ASP A 5 11.70 21.08 7.59
N CYS A 6 11.97 21.63 6.40
CA CYS A 6 11.58 21.05 5.11
C CYS A 6 12.49 19.91 4.63
N ILE A 7 13.47 19.47 5.45
CA ILE A 7 14.33 18.33 5.15
C ILE A 7 14.14 17.29 6.26
N LYS A 8 13.59 16.15 5.91
CA LYS A 8 13.40 15.00 6.82
C LYS A 8 14.11 13.77 6.28
N HIS A 9 14.57 12.92 7.18
CA HIS A 9 15.03 11.58 6.85
C HIS A 9 13.97 10.58 7.30
N TRP A 10 13.67 9.56 6.50
CA TRP A 10 12.60 8.61 6.80
C TRP A 10 12.76 7.91 8.16
N ARG A 11 14.01 7.60 8.58
CA ARG A 11 14.28 6.98 9.89
C ARG A 11 13.89 7.86 11.07
N ASP A 12 13.89 9.17 10.90
CA ASP A 12 13.57 10.12 11.97
C ASP A 12 12.05 10.27 12.19
N ILE A 13 11.25 9.72 11.25
CA ILE A 13 9.79 9.88 11.22
C ILE A 13 9.04 8.57 10.98
N GLU A 14 9.76 7.44 10.96
CA GLU A 14 9.15 6.12 10.85
C GLU A 14 8.27 5.84 12.07
N GLY A 15 7.09 5.29 11.82
CA GLY A 15 6.14 4.88 12.86
C GLY A 15 6.58 3.58 13.57
N PRO A 16 5.84 3.18 14.60
CA PRO A 16 6.06 1.91 15.26
C PRO A 16 5.68 0.72 14.34
N ASP A 17 6.18 -0.47 14.68
CA ASP A 17 5.84 -1.72 13.99
C ASP A 17 4.55 -2.32 14.58
N ASP A 18 3.43 -1.65 14.36
CA ASP A 18 2.12 -2.03 14.90
C ASP A 18 0.95 -1.82 13.91
N ALA A 19 1.27 -1.51 12.65
CA ALA A 19 0.25 -1.28 11.63
C ALA A 19 -0.57 -2.55 11.39
N THR A 20 -1.86 -2.48 11.65
CA THR A 20 -2.83 -3.57 11.44
C THR A 20 -4.20 -3.00 11.06
N TYR A 21 -5.05 -3.82 10.48
CA TYR A 21 -6.47 -3.49 10.32
C TYR A 21 -7.26 -3.82 11.59
N PRO A 22 -8.42 -3.18 11.83
CA PRO A 22 -9.29 -3.54 12.94
C PRO A 22 -9.61 -5.04 12.95
N ASP A 23 -9.65 -5.63 14.14
CA ASP A 23 -9.93 -7.06 14.37
C ASP A 23 -8.95 -8.04 13.69
N SER A 24 -7.76 -7.56 13.32
CA SER A 24 -6.68 -8.35 12.73
C SER A 24 -5.42 -8.32 13.60
N ASN A 25 -4.71 -9.46 13.63
CA ASN A 25 -3.37 -9.55 14.22
C ASN A 25 -2.28 -9.57 13.14
N GLU A 26 -2.65 -9.40 11.86
CA GLU A 26 -1.71 -9.33 10.76
C GLU A 26 -0.98 -7.99 10.78
N LEU A 27 0.36 -8.03 10.84
CA LEU A 27 1.20 -6.83 10.74
C LEU A 27 1.53 -6.54 9.28
N PHE A 28 1.41 -5.28 8.91
CA PHE A 28 1.66 -4.78 7.56
C PHE A 28 3.03 -4.09 7.47
N SER A 29 3.23 -3.25 6.46
CA SER A 29 4.46 -2.46 6.31
C SER A 29 4.65 -1.45 7.46
N ILE A 30 5.90 -1.07 7.70
CA ILE A 30 6.27 -0.01 8.64
C ILE A 30 6.46 1.27 7.83
N GLY A 31 5.59 2.24 8.06
CA GLY A 31 5.50 3.45 7.26
C GLY A 31 6.23 4.64 7.88
N ALA A 32 6.89 5.45 7.03
CA ALA A 32 7.36 6.78 7.34
C ALA A 32 6.58 7.81 6.50
N PRO A 33 5.65 8.58 7.08
CA PRO A 33 4.76 9.49 6.34
C PRO A 33 5.48 10.78 5.95
N LEU A 34 6.28 10.72 4.88
CA LEU A 34 7.14 11.82 4.41
C LEU A 34 6.35 13.08 4.08
N ALA A 35 5.28 12.97 3.28
CA ALA A 35 4.49 14.12 2.87
C ALA A 35 3.89 14.85 4.08
N ARG A 36 3.27 14.11 4.99
CA ARG A 36 2.66 14.67 6.19
C ARG A 36 3.70 15.36 7.08
N SER A 37 4.88 14.74 7.25
CA SER A 37 5.98 15.28 8.05
C SER A 37 6.60 16.56 7.47
N LEU A 38 6.45 16.75 6.15
CA LEU A 38 6.90 17.93 5.40
C LEU A 38 5.79 18.98 5.22
N GLY A 39 4.58 18.74 5.77
CA GLY A 39 3.44 19.65 5.67
C GLY A 39 2.70 19.62 4.33
N LEU A 40 2.95 18.63 3.47
CA LEU A 40 2.20 18.41 2.24
C LEU A 40 0.80 17.87 2.55
N ARG A 41 -0.22 18.32 1.82
CA ARG A 41 -1.62 18.00 2.13
C ARG A 41 -2.40 17.39 0.96
N ARG A 42 -1.92 17.53 -0.27
CA ARG A 42 -2.63 17.07 -1.47
C ARG A 42 -2.08 15.76 -2.03
N ILE A 43 -0.93 15.35 -1.53
CA ILE A 43 -0.23 14.16 -1.95
C ILE A 43 0.22 13.38 -0.71
N GLY A 44 -0.01 12.08 -0.71
CA GLY A 44 0.57 11.13 0.22
C GLY A 44 1.92 10.66 -0.31
N ILE A 45 2.97 10.70 0.50
CA ILE A 45 4.27 10.12 0.17
C ILE A 45 4.74 9.37 1.40
N HIS A 46 4.95 8.08 1.25
CA HIS A 46 5.42 7.20 2.31
C HIS A 46 6.68 6.47 1.87
N HIS A 47 7.67 6.40 2.74
CA HIS A 47 8.69 5.37 2.65
C HIS A 47 8.19 4.20 3.48
N GLU A 48 8.14 3.02 2.89
CA GLU A 48 7.66 1.82 3.56
C GLU A 48 8.72 0.74 3.60
N ARG A 49 8.86 0.12 4.78
CA ARG A 49 9.63 -1.10 4.99
C ARG A 49 8.67 -2.27 5.09
N LEU A 50 8.86 -3.25 4.22
CA LEU A 50 8.06 -4.45 4.17
C LEU A 50 8.91 -5.64 4.59
N LEU A 51 8.72 -6.10 5.82
CA LEU A 51 9.49 -7.21 6.38
C LEU A 51 9.11 -8.53 5.72
N PRO A 52 9.98 -9.56 5.79
CA PRO A 52 9.68 -10.90 5.28
C PRO A 52 8.34 -11.45 5.77
N GLY A 53 7.56 -12.04 4.88
CA GLY A 53 6.27 -12.65 5.18
C GLY A 53 5.14 -11.65 5.43
N ARG A 54 5.29 -10.39 5.02
CA ARG A 54 4.25 -9.35 5.15
C ARG A 54 3.77 -8.86 3.78
N ARG A 55 2.65 -8.15 3.80
CA ARG A 55 2.12 -7.36 2.68
C ARG A 55 1.87 -5.93 3.12
N THR A 56 1.74 -5.00 2.15
CA THR A 56 1.56 -3.57 2.45
C THR A 56 0.18 -3.25 3.00
N SER A 57 -0.86 -3.97 2.54
CA SER A 57 -2.26 -3.69 2.88
C SER A 57 -3.13 -4.92 2.56
N TYR A 58 -4.40 -4.87 2.93
CA TYR A 58 -5.39 -5.73 2.27
C TYR A 58 -5.48 -5.34 0.78
N PRO A 59 -5.65 -6.32 -0.14
CA PRO A 59 -5.88 -6.01 -1.56
C PRO A 59 -7.06 -5.06 -1.72
N HIS A 60 -6.84 -3.94 -2.42
CA HIS A 60 -7.86 -2.92 -2.59
C HIS A 60 -7.72 -2.16 -3.90
N ALA A 61 -8.75 -1.42 -4.27
CA ALA A 61 -8.75 -0.44 -5.34
C ALA A 61 -9.53 0.81 -4.90
N GLU A 62 -9.14 1.96 -5.42
CA GLU A 62 -9.68 3.25 -5.07
C GLU A 62 -10.48 3.89 -6.22
N SER A 63 -11.59 4.59 -5.88
CA SER A 63 -12.46 5.21 -6.87
C SER A 63 -11.91 6.51 -7.43
N ASP A 64 -11.25 7.31 -6.60
CA ASP A 64 -10.88 8.70 -6.92
C ASP A 64 -9.42 9.03 -6.65
N GLU A 65 -8.67 8.21 -5.92
CA GLU A 65 -7.26 8.42 -5.62
C GLU A 65 -6.37 7.55 -6.51
N GLU A 66 -5.34 8.16 -7.10
CA GLU A 66 -4.31 7.45 -7.84
C GLU A 66 -3.18 7.05 -6.91
N GLU A 67 -2.58 5.90 -7.18
CA GLU A 67 -1.44 5.40 -6.42
C GLU A 67 -0.28 5.00 -7.35
N PHE A 68 0.94 5.32 -6.91
CA PHE A 68 2.19 4.97 -7.57
C PHE A 68 3.16 4.38 -6.55
N ILE A 69 3.77 3.26 -6.91
CA ILE A 69 4.75 2.58 -6.07
C ILE A 69 6.06 2.43 -6.85
N TYR A 70 7.18 2.71 -6.17
CA TYR A 70 8.51 2.52 -6.71
C TYR A 70 9.33 1.63 -5.78
N VAL A 71 9.96 0.60 -6.32
CA VAL A 71 10.83 -0.32 -5.56
C VAL A 71 12.19 0.35 -5.35
N LEU A 72 12.51 0.64 -4.08
CA LEU A 72 13.80 1.20 -3.67
C LEU A 72 14.85 0.11 -3.44
N GLU A 73 14.46 -0.95 -2.71
CA GLU A 73 15.33 -2.06 -2.33
C GLU A 73 14.51 -3.36 -2.20
N GLY A 74 15.16 -4.51 -2.44
CA GLY A 74 14.55 -5.83 -2.31
C GLY A 74 13.71 -6.25 -3.52
N TYR A 75 13.06 -7.40 -3.42
CA TYR A 75 12.37 -8.07 -4.53
C TYR A 75 10.93 -8.42 -4.13
N PRO A 76 10.02 -7.44 -4.02
CA PRO A 76 8.63 -7.71 -3.70
C PRO A 76 7.88 -8.36 -4.87
N GLU A 77 6.71 -8.89 -4.58
CA GLU A 77 5.73 -9.28 -5.58
C GLU A 77 4.54 -8.32 -5.52
N ALA A 78 4.18 -7.73 -6.68
CA ALA A 78 2.90 -7.03 -6.80
C ALA A 78 1.80 -8.07 -7.01
N TRP A 79 0.86 -8.13 -6.08
CA TRP A 79 -0.38 -8.85 -6.28
C TRP A 79 -1.37 -7.91 -7.00
N ILE A 80 -1.77 -8.29 -8.22
CA ILE A 80 -2.70 -7.51 -9.04
C ILE A 80 -3.83 -8.43 -9.47
N ASN A 81 -5.04 -8.18 -9.01
CA ASN A 81 -6.24 -8.97 -9.33
C ASN A 81 -6.02 -10.50 -9.27
N GLY A 82 -5.31 -10.99 -8.24
CA GLY A 82 -5.12 -12.44 -8.03
C GLY A 82 -3.91 -13.04 -8.74
N TYR A 83 -3.05 -12.23 -9.36
CA TYR A 83 -1.80 -12.66 -9.98
C TYR A 83 -0.61 -11.99 -9.31
N LEU A 84 0.50 -12.73 -9.18
CA LEU A 84 1.75 -12.24 -8.61
C LEU A 84 2.74 -11.86 -9.72
N TRP A 85 3.32 -10.67 -9.60
CA TRP A 85 4.32 -10.13 -10.49
C TRP A 85 5.57 -9.78 -9.70
N LYS A 86 6.68 -10.46 -9.98
CA LYS A 86 7.97 -10.18 -9.34
C LYS A 86 8.50 -8.83 -9.80
N LEU A 87 8.96 -8.05 -8.84
CA LEU A 87 9.56 -6.74 -9.05
C LEU A 87 11.00 -6.72 -8.56
N GLU A 88 11.78 -5.80 -9.11
CA GLU A 88 13.16 -5.54 -8.73
C GLU A 88 13.39 -4.04 -8.46
N PRO A 89 14.48 -3.66 -7.77
CA PRO A 89 14.81 -2.26 -7.55
C PRO A 89 14.84 -1.46 -8.85
N GLY A 90 14.08 -0.36 -8.90
CA GLY A 90 13.89 0.45 -10.10
C GLY A 90 12.55 0.25 -10.80
N ASP A 91 11.86 -0.85 -10.53
CA ASP A 91 10.50 -1.05 -11.06
C ASP A 91 9.52 -0.08 -10.43
N SER A 92 8.51 0.28 -11.21
CA SER A 92 7.38 1.10 -10.76
C SER A 92 6.06 0.53 -11.20
N VAL A 93 5.05 0.71 -10.36
CA VAL A 93 3.67 0.28 -10.64
C VAL A 93 2.74 1.46 -10.36
N GLY A 94 1.78 1.71 -11.25
CA GLY A 94 0.80 2.78 -11.10
C GLY A 94 -0.62 2.24 -11.19
N PHE A 95 -1.50 2.77 -10.35
CA PHE A 95 -2.91 2.42 -10.29
C PHE A 95 -3.74 3.68 -10.51
N PRO A 96 -4.24 3.90 -11.76
CA PRO A 96 -5.15 5.00 -12.02
C PRO A 96 -6.46 4.83 -11.25
N ALA A 97 -6.97 5.94 -10.73
CA ALA A 97 -8.24 5.99 -10.03
C ALA A 97 -9.40 5.43 -10.88
N GLY A 98 -10.36 4.82 -10.22
CA GLY A 98 -11.62 4.41 -10.86
C GLY A 98 -11.54 3.14 -11.72
N THR A 99 -10.38 2.52 -11.87
CA THR A 99 -10.20 1.31 -12.70
C THR A 99 -10.74 0.04 -12.04
N GLY A 100 -10.79 0.01 -10.70
CA GLY A 100 -11.15 -1.18 -9.93
C GLY A 100 -10.06 -2.25 -9.89
N VAL A 101 -8.88 -1.99 -10.43
CA VAL A 101 -7.73 -2.91 -10.39
C VAL A 101 -7.19 -3.00 -8.96
N CYS A 102 -7.46 -4.12 -8.32
CA CYS A 102 -7.07 -4.34 -6.93
C CYS A 102 -5.62 -4.79 -6.81
N HIS A 103 -4.94 -4.28 -5.78
CA HIS A 103 -3.52 -4.53 -5.58
C HIS A 103 -3.11 -4.56 -4.11
N THR A 104 -1.97 -5.17 -3.86
CA THR A 104 -1.13 -5.09 -2.66
C THR A 104 0.27 -5.56 -3.01
N PHE A 105 1.27 -5.25 -2.19
CA PHE A 105 2.64 -5.71 -2.39
C PHE A 105 3.01 -6.71 -1.30
N ILE A 106 3.62 -7.81 -1.69
CA ILE A 106 3.95 -8.94 -0.80
C ILE A 106 5.46 -9.16 -0.79
N ASN A 107 6.01 -9.37 0.38
CA ASN A 107 7.40 -9.78 0.55
C ASN A 107 7.47 -11.27 0.91
N ASN A 108 7.65 -12.11 -0.09
CA ASN A 108 7.88 -13.55 0.05
C ASN A 108 9.38 -13.92 0.11
N THR A 109 10.27 -12.93 0.22
CA THR A 109 11.71 -13.13 0.37
C THR A 109 12.14 -13.20 1.83
N ASP A 110 13.44 -13.49 2.08
CA ASP A 110 14.02 -13.47 3.43
C ASP A 110 14.64 -12.13 3.82
N GLU A 111 14.62 -11.15 2.90
CA GLU A 111 15.18 -9.83 3.10
C GLU A 111 14.12 -8.75 3.17
N GLU A 112 14.44 -7.63 3.79
CA GLU A 112 13.56 -6.46 3.84
C GLU A 112 13.41 -5.85 2.45
N VAL A 113 12.18 -5.48 2.12
CA VAL A 113 11.86 -4.68 0.93
C VAL A 113 11.60 -3.24 1.35
N ARG A 114 12.01 -2.27 0.52
CA ARG A 114 11.71 -0.86 0.70
C ARG A 114 11.01 -0.29 -0.52
N LEU A 115 9.92 0.41 -0.25
CA LEU A 115 9.07 1.01 -1.26
C LEU A 115 8.94 2.51 -1.03
N LEU A 116 8.85 3.27 -2.11
CA LEU A 116 8.30 4.61 -2.11
C LEU A 116 6.86 4.52 -2.61
N VAL A 117 5.92 4.83 -1.74
CA VAL A 117 4.49 4.86 -2.07
C VAL A 117 4.06 6.31 -2.20
N VAL A 118 3.47 6.65 -3.33
CA VAL A 118 2.99 8.00 -3.64
C VAL A 118 1.55 7.89 -4.10
N GLY A 119 0.66 8.63 -3.46
CA GLY A 119 -0.75 8.65 -3.85
C GLY A 119 -1.35 10.04 -3.69
N GLU A 120 -2.48 10.27 -4.28
CA GLU A 120 -3.30 11.42 -3.94
C GLU A 120 -3.78 11.27 -2.49
N ALA A 121 -4.19 12.34 -1.86
CA ALA A 121 -4.61 12.30 -0.48
C ALA A 121 -5.80 13.22 -0.25
N ASN A 122 -6.68 12.78 0.65
CA ASN A 122 -7.82 13.57 1.12
C ASN A 122 -8.86 13.90 0.03
N LYS A 123 -9.04 13.02 -0.94
CA LYS A 123 -10.17 13.12 -1.87
C LYS A 123 -11.48 12.84 -1.13
N LYS A 124 -12.32 13.84 -1.01
CA LYS A 124 -13.56 13.83 -0.18
C LYS A 124 -14.50 12.67 -0.53
N HIS A 125 -14.50 12.21 -1.76
CA HIS A 125 -15.45 11.21 -2.26
C HIS A 125 -14.76 9.88 -2.62
N ASN A 126 -13.48 9.72 -2.26
CA ASN A 126 -12.78 8.47 -2.49
C ASN A 126 -13.47 7.32 -1.77
N ARG A 127 -13.74 6.24 -2.49
CA ARG A 127 -14.34 5.01 -2.00
C ARG A 127 -13.41 3.84 -2.31
N ILE A 128 -13.42 2.84 -1.45
CA ILE A 128 -12.45 1.74 -1.52
C ILE A 128 -13.18 0.40 -1.70
N TYR A 129 -12.67 -0.40 -2.62
CA TYR A 129 -13.10 -1.78 -2.86
C TYR A 129 -12.09 -2.77 -2.28
N TYR A 130 -12.54 -3.67 -1.41
CA TYR A 130 -11.75 -4.76 -0.81
C TYR A 130 -12.29 -6.11 -1.26
N PRO A 131 -11.76 -6.70 -2.35
CA PRO A 131 -12.32 -7.92 -2.95
C PRO A 131 -12.22 -9.16 -2.07
N LEU A 132 -11.17 -9.24 -1.24
CA LEU A 132 -10.84 -10.43 -0.45
C LEU A 132 -11.16 -10.26 1.05
N ASN A 133 -11.66 -9.09 1.46
CA ASN A 133 -11.96 -8.76 2.85
C ASN A 133 -13.38 -8.18 2.99
N PRO A 134 -14.45 -8.95 2.61
CA PRO A 134 -15.81 -8.42 2.59
C PRO A 134 -16.34 -8.05 3.99
N GLU A 135 -15.91 -8.75 5.04
CA GLU A 135 -16.29 -8.42 6.43
C GLU A 135 -15.73 -7.06 6.84
N TYR A 136 -14.45 -6.81 6.56
CA TYR A 136 -13.84 -5.50 6.78
C TYR A 136 -14.51 -4.41 5.92
N ALA A 137 -14.74 -4.68 4.65
CA ALA A 137 -15.43 -3.75 3.76
C ALA A 137 -16.83 -3.37 4.28
N ALA A 138 -17.55 -4.29 4.91
CA ALA A 138 -18.88 -4.04 5.45
C ALA A 138 -18.88 -3.07 6.65
N THR A 139 -17.76 -2.88 7.33
CA THR A 139 -17.62 -1.93 8.45
C THR A 139 -17.32 -0.50 8.01
N ARG A 140 -17.12 -0.26 6.70
CA ARG A 140 -16.68 1.03 6.18
C ARG A 140 -17.80 1.82 5.51
N ASP A 141 -17.81 3.13 5.78
CA ASP A 141 -18.76 4.07 5.16
C ASP A 141 -18.33 4.44 3.72
N ASP A 142 -17.03 4.34 3.39
CA ASP A 142 -16.44 4.65 2.09
C ASP A 142 -16.36 3.44 1.16
N ARG A 143 -17.22 2.46 1.33
CA ARG A 143 -17.24 1.26 0.51
C ARG A 143 -17.61 1.55 -0.95
N TRP A 144 -16.75 1.11 -1.88
CA TRP A 144 -16.98 1.22 -3.31
C TRP A 144 -17.74 -0.01 -3.84
N VAL A 145 -19.03 0.13 -4.11
CA VAL A 145 -19.92 -0.98 -4.53
C VAL A 145 -20.20 -1.01 -6.03
N ASP A 146 -20.10 0.14 -6.70
CA ASP A 146 -20.35 0.33 -8.13
C ASP A 146 -19.04 0.36 -8.96
N HIS A 147 -17.97 -0.31 -8.46
CA HIS A 147 -16.70 -0.43 -9.15
C HIS A 147 -16.84 -1.21 -10.48
N PRO A 148 -15.96 -0.96 -11.47
CA PRO A 148 -15.91 -1.78 -12.68
C PRO A 148 -15.72 -3.26 -12.36
N PRO A 149 -16.38 -4.17 -13.10
CA PRO A 149 -16.19 -5.61 -12.92
C PRO A 149 -14.73 -6.01 -13.07
N GLN A 150 -14.26 -6.89 -12.18
CA GLN A 150 -12.89 -7.40 -12.19
C GLN A 150 -12.88 -8.94 -12.28
N PHE A 151 -11.90 -9.48 -12.99
CA PHE A 151 -11.61 -10.90 -13.00
C PHE A 151 -10.38 -11.17 -12.14
N PHE A 152 -10.50 -12.14 -11.23
CA PHE A 152 -9.43 -12.47 -10.31
C PHE A 152 -8.76 -13.80 -10.65
N GLY A 153 -7.43 -13.80 -10.56
CA GLY A 153 -6.62 -15.02 -10.55
C GLY A 153 -6.75 -15.79 -9.22
N PRO A 154 -6.04 -16.92 -9.11
CA PRO A 154 -6.22 -17.85 -7.99
C PRO A 154 -5.52 -17.46 -6.69
N HIS A 155 -4.66 -16.43 -6.66
CA HIS A 155 -3.88 -16.09 -5.49
C HIS A 155 -4.69 -15.27 -4.48
N ASP A 156 -4.66 -15.67 -3.22
CA ASP A 156 -5.48 -15.10 -2.13
C ASP A 156 -4.97 -13.76 -1.56
N GLY A 157 -3.94 -13.17 -2.15
CA GLY A 157 -3.39 -11.88 -1.71
C GLY A 157 -2.64 -11.91 -0.37
N LYS A 158 -2.31 -13.10 0.14
CA LYS A 158 -1.55 -13.27 1.39
C LYS A 158 -0.11 -13.66 1.10
N PRO A 159 0.83 -13.33 2.01
CA PRO A 159 2.17 -13.89 1.94
C PRO A 159 2.14 -15.42 1.98
N GLY A 160 3.04 -16.05 1.25
CA GLY A 160 3.22 -17.51 1.32
C GLY A 160 3.58 -17.92 2.76
N LYS A 161 3.03 -19.03 3.22
CA LYS A 161 3.48 -19.61 4.50
C LYS A 161 4.88 -20.16 4.29
N LYS A 162 5.84 -19.65 5.07
CA LYS A 162 7.15 -20.27 5.22
C LYS A 162 7.12 -21.46 6.15
#